data_adb8e42f0c62e540b47294fa4f915642
#
_entry.id   adb8e42f0c62e540b47294fa4f915642
#
_cell.length_a   1.000
_cell.length_b   1.000
_cell.length_c   1.000
_cell.angle_alpha   90.00
_cell.angle_beta   90.00
_cell.angle_gamma   90.00
#
_symmetry.space_group_name_H-M   'P 1'
#
loop_
_entity.id
_entity.type
_entity.pdbx_description
1 polymer ?
#
loop_
_entity_poly.entity_id
_entity_poly.type
_entity_poly.pdbx_seq_one_letter_code
_entity_poly.pdbx_strand_id
1 'polypeptide(L)'
;ASLSNGMMDIARHGIYQPEHFYFAEIMCILLAVMLTDVVLLDVFNSMGMPTSTTVSLVFELLGGTFALALIKVHNSDTLALGDLINTDKALSVIMAIFVSVAIAFFFGMLVQWIARVIFTFNYTKKMKYSIALFGGIAATSIIYFMLIKGLKDSSFMTPENKHWIQDNTLLLITVFFVFFTLLMQVLHWLKVNVFKVVVLMGTFAL
;
A
#
# COMPACT_ATOMS: atom_id res chain seq x y z
N ALA A 1 1.80 1.56 12.53
CA ALA A 1 2.35 2.89 12.84
C ALA A 1 3.88 2.98 12.66
N SER A 2 4.65 2.00 13.17
CA SER A 2 6.14 2.03 13.10
C SER A 2 6.72 1.81 11.69
N LEU A 3 5.95 1.31 10.75
CA LEU A 3 6.35 1.03 9.35
C LEU A 3 5.80 2.06 8.36
N SER A 4 5.15 3.12 8.84
CA SER A 4 4.38 4.08 8.03
C SER A 4 5.17 5.35 7.65
N ASN A 5 6.49 5.32 7.67
CA ASN A 5 7.32 6.52 7.41
C ASN A 5 7.12 7.14 6.03
N GLY A 6 6.93 6.32 4.98
CA GLY A 6 6.74 6.83 3.62
C GLY A 6 5.47 7.66 3.45
N MET A 7 4.38 7.25 4.10
CA MET A 7 3.12 8.01 4.11
C MET A 7 3.24 9.30 4.92
N MET A 8 3.98 9.26 6.04
CA MET A 8 4.24 10.42 6.87
C MET A 8 5.04 11.50 6.13
N ASP A 9 5.95 11.10 5.27
CA ASP A 9 6.75 12.03 4.47
C ASP A 9 5.89 12.74 3.41
N ILE A 10 5.00 12.02 2.74
CA ILE A 10 4.01 12.61 1.81
C ILE A 10 3.09 13.59 2.56
N ALA A 11 2.66 13.24 3.77
CA ALA A 11 1.83 14.11 4.59
C ALA A 11 2.56 15.39 5.03
N ARG A 12 3.86 15.30 5.32
CA ARG A 12 4.64 16.44 5.84
C ARG A 12 5.18 17.38 4.77
N HIS A 13 5.56 16.86 3.60
CA HIS A 13 6.30 17.63 2.58
C HIS A 13 5.71 17.48 1.16
N GLY A 14 4.65 16.67 1.01
CA GLY A 14 4.13 16.32 -0.30
C GLY A 14 3.08 17.29 -0.84
N ILE A 15 2.17 17.76 -0.03
CA ILE A 15 0.94 18.42 -0.48
C ILE A 15 0.93 19.91 -0.17
N TYR A 16 1.39 20.31 1.00
CA TYR A 16 1.46 21.72 1.40
C TYR A 16 2.91 22.17 1.58
N GLN A 17 3.13 23.49 1.54
CA GLN A 17 4.43 24.10 1.81
C GLN A 17 4.48 24.49 3.29
N PRO A 18 5.24 23.77 4.15
CA PRO A 18 5.22 23.98 5.60
C PRO A 18 5.65 25.39 6.02
N GLU A 19 6.43 26.05 5.18
CA GLU A 19 7.00 27.39 5.45
C GLU A 19 5.92 28.48 5.54
N HIS A 20 4.77 28.26 4.93
CA HIS A 20 3.66 29.22 4.89
C HIS A 20 2.55 28.93 5.89
N PHE A 21 2.68 27.88 6.70
CA PHE A 21 1.68 27.49 7.69
C PHE A 21 2.23 27.54 9.11
N TYR A 22 1.45 28.11 10.02
CA TYR A 22 1.75 28.03 11.45
C TYR A 22 1.50 26.61 11.97
N PHE A 23 2.23 26.21 13.00
CA PHE A 23 2.08 24.89 13.62
C PHE A 23 0.62 24.59 14.03
N ALA A 24 -0.09 25.57 14.58
CA ALA A 24 -1.49 25.42 14.95
C ALA A 24 -2.40 25.12 13.75
N GLU A 25 -2.12 25.71 12.60
CA GLU A 25 -2.87 25.49 11.36
C GLU A 25 -2.64 24.08 10.81
N ILE A 26 -1.40 23.62 10.84
CA ILE A 26 -1.04 22.24 10.45
C ILE A 26 -1.75 21.23 11.37
N MET A 27 -1.78 21.50 12.68
CA MET A 27 -2.50 20.65 13.63
C MET A 27 -4.01 20.61 13.36
N CYS A 28 -4.62 21.73 12.94
CA CYS A 28 -6.02 21.77 12.53
C CYS A 28 -6.27 20.92 11.28
N ILE A 29 -5.39 20.99 10.25
CA ILE A 29 -5.49 20.15 9.05
C ILE A 29 -5.42 18.67 9.44
N LEU A 30 -4.41 18.28 10.23
CA LEU A 30 -4.23 16.88 10.62
C LEU A 30 -5.41 16.37 11.46
N LEU A 31 -5.94 17.18 12.37
CA LEU A 31 -7.11 16.81 13.15
C LEU A 31 -8.35 16.63 12.26
N ALA A 32 -8.57 17.54 11.32
CA ALA A 32 -9.66 17.43 10.36
C ALA A 32 -9.57 16.16 9.51
N VAL A 33 -8.36 15.85 9.00
CA VAL A 33 -8.08 14.62 8.26
C VAL A 33 -8.39 13.39 9.09
N MET A 34 -7.90 13.31 10.33
CA MET A 34 -8.15 12.15 11.21
C MET A 34 -9.63 11.95 11.51
N LEU A 35 -10.38 13.04 11.76
CA LEU A 35 -11.82 12.96 12.01
C LEU A 35 -12.59 12.50 10.77
N THR A 36 -12.24 13.04 9.62
CA THR A 36 -12.88 12.69 8.34
C THR A 36 -12.59 11.24 7.98
N ASP A 37 -11.34 10.78 8.11
CA ASP A 37 -10.92 9.40 7.81
C ASP A 37 -11.69 8.39 8.67
N VAL A 38 -11.82 8.65 9.98
CA VAL A 38 -12.60 7.77 10.88
C VAL A 38 -14.05 7.67 10.42
N VAL A 39 -14.71 8.79 10.14
CA VAL A 39 -16.12 8.79 9.70
C VAL A 39 -16.28 8.13 8.34
N LEU A 40 -15.39 8.44 7.40
CA LEU A 40 -15.43 7.90 6.04
C LEU A 40 -15.20 6.40 6.04
N LEU A 41 -14.19 5.90 6.75
CA LEU A 41 -13.91 4.47 6.85
C LEU A 41 -15.06 3.71 7.53
N ASP A 42 -15.66 4.27 8.59
CA ASP A 42 -16.79 3.65 9.27
C ASP A 42 -18.01 3.52 8.34
N VAL A 43 -18.35 4.58 7.61
CA VAL A 43 -19.44 4.56 6.63
C VAL A 43 -19.20 3.53 5.53
N PHE A 44 -18.04 3.56 4.89
CA PHE A 44 -17.73 2.63 3.79
C PHE A 44 -17.66 1.18 4.26
N ASN A 45 -17.06 0.92 5.42
CA ASN A 45 -17.01 -0.44 5.99
C ASN A 45 -18.42 -0.95 6.36
N SER A 46 -19.27 -0.09 6.91
CA SER A 46 -20.66 -0.43 7.22
C SER A 46 -21.49 -0.74 5.98
N MET A 47 -21.18 -0.10 4.87
CA MET A 47 -21.81 -0.35 3.56
C MET A 47 -21.20 -1.55 2.82
N GLY A 48 -20.15 -2.16 3.36
CA GLY A 48 -19.43 -3.28 2.73
C GLY A 48 -18.64 -2.88 1.47
N MET A 49 -18.30 -1.60 1.35
CA MET A 49 -17.49 -1.06 0.24
C MET A 49 -16.02 -0.97 0.67
N PRO A 50 -15.11 -1.74 0.03
CA PRO A 50 -13.69 -1.65 0.36
C PRO A 50 -13.13 -0.30 -0.10
N THR A 51 -12.43 0.39 0.79
CA THR A 51 -11.74 1.65 0.50
C THR A 51 -10.24 1.50 0.65
N SER A 52 -9.50 2.38 -0.02
CA SER A 52 -8.05 2.51 0.18
C SER A 52 -7.78 3.63 1.18
N THR A 53 -7.32 3.28 2.36
CA THR A 53 -6.94 4.25 3.41
C THR A 53 -5.86 5.23 2.93
N THR A 54 -4.93 4.76 2.10
CA THR A 54 -3.87 5.62 1.51
C THR A 54 -4.46 6.70 0.62
N VAL A 55 -5.39 6.33 -0.25
CA VAL A 55 -6.04 7.27 -1.19
C VAL A 55 -6.90 8.25 -0.42
N SER A 56 -7.70 7.77 0.56
CA SER A 56 -8.52 8.59 1.43
C SER A 56 -7.68 9.67 2.10
N LEU A 57 -6.63 9.26 2.80
CA LEU A 57 -5.74 10.16 3.54
C LEU A 57 -5.10 11.24 2.65
N VAL A 58 -4.66 10.88 1.43
CA VAL A 58 -4.08 11.85 0.49
C VAL A 58 -5.09 12.90 0.05
N PHE A 59 -6.31 12.47 -0.31
CA PHE A 59 -7.36 13.40 -0.74
C PHE A 59 -7.93 14.24 0.40
N GLU A 60 -8.02 13.69 1.60
CA GLU A 60 -8.43 14.43 2.80
C GLU A 60 -7.40 15.49 3.18
N LEU A 61 -6.11 15.14 3.11
CA LEU A 61 -5.03 16.09 3.37
C LEU A 61 -5.02 17.21 2.33
N LEU A 62 -5.24 16.87 1.05
CA LEU A 62 -5.38 17.86 -0.02
C LEU A 62 -6.57 18.78 0.22
N GLY A 63 -7.73 18.21 0.58
CA GLY A 63 -8.95 18.96 0.87
C GLY A 63 -8.81 19.89 2.09
N GLY A 64 -8.23 19.39 3.18
CA GLY A 64 -7.97 20.20 4.39
C GLY A 64 -6.98 21.35 4.13
N THR A 65 -5.91 21.06 3.40
CA THR A 65 -4.95 22.08 2.99
C THR A 65 -5.56 23.11 2.07
N PHE A 66 -6.38 22.69 1.10
CA PHE A 66 -7.05 23.58 0.17
C PHE A 66 -8.05 24.51 0.88
N ALA A 67 -8.85 23.98 1.80
CA ALA A 67 -9.79 24.75 2.59
C ALA A 67 -9.07 25.84 3.42
N LEU A 68 -7.98 25.48 4.09
CA LEU A 68 -7.21 26.43 4.88
C LEU A 68 -6.50 27.47 3.99
N ALA A 69 -5.97 27.06 2.85
CA ALA A 69 -5.37 27.94 1.87
C ALA A 69 -6.36 28.99 1.34
N LEU A 70 -7.61 28.60 1.06
CA LEU A 70 -8.68 29.53 0.67
C LEU A 70 -8.95 30.57 1.76
N ILE A 71 -9.04 30.16 3.03
CA ILE A 71 -9.24 31.08 4.15
C ILE A 71 -8.08 32.06 4.26
N LYS A 72 -6.85 31.60 4.09
CA LYS A 72 -5.64 32.44 4.13
C LYS A 72 -5.60 33.46 2.99
N VAL A 73 -5.87 33.01 1.78
CA VAL A 73 -5.90 33.91 0.60
C VAL A 73 -7.03 34.94 0.75
N HIS A 74 -8.19 34.55 1.29
CA HIS A 74 -9.28 35.49 1.54
C HIS A 74 -8.94 36.57 2.58
N ASN A 75 -8.10 36.23 3.57
CA ASN A 75 -7.70 37.14 4.64
C ASN A 75 -6.39 37.90 4.35
N SER A 76 -5.71 37.60 3.23
CA SER A 76 -4.41 38.19 2.87
C SER A 76 -4.40 38.57 1.41
N ASP A 77 -4.27 39.86 1.11
CA ASP A 77 -4.21 40.36 -0.27
C ASP A 77 -2.90 40.00 -1.04
N THR A 78 -1.96 39.37 -0.37
CA THR A 78 -0.60 39.16 -0.91
C THR A 78 -0.25 37.69 -1.20
N LEU A 79 -1.10 36.74 -0.79
CA LEU A 79 -0.81 35.28 -0.95
C LEU A 79 -1.65 34.70 -2.08
N ALA A 80 -1.00 33.95 -2.97
CA ALA A 80 -1.69 33.16 -3.99
C ALA A 80 -1.84 31.69 -3.55
N LEU A 81 -2.86 31.01 -4.05
CA LEU A 81 -3.10 29.57 -3.75
C LEU A 81 -1.90 28.69 -4.15
N GLY A 82 -1.19 29.05 -5.23
CA GLY A 82 0.00 28.32 -5.69
C GLY A 82 1.20 28.40 -4.76
N ASP A 83 1.25 29.41 -3.87
CA ASP A 83 2.33 29.55 -2.88
C ASP A 83 2.10 28.67 -1.65
N LEU A 84 0.85 28.29 -1.40
CA LEU A 84 0.45 27.52 -0.23
C LEU A 84 0.39 26.01 -0.50
N ILE A 85 0.03 25.63 -1.72
CA ILE A 85 -0.16 24.23 -2.14
C ILE A 85 0.91 23.87 -3.17
N ASN A 86 1.59 22.76 -2.94
CA ASN A 86 2.51 22.21 -3.94
C ASN A 86 1.72 21.47 -5.02
N THR A 87 1.18 22.23 -6.00
CA THR A 87 0.33 21.72 -7.07
C THR A 87 0.99 20.64 -7.90
N ASP A 88 2.29 20.76 -8.17
CA ASP A 88 3.03 19.79 -8.99
C ASP A 88 3.15 18.45 -8.29
N LYS A 89 3.48 18.46 -7.01
CA LYS A 89 3.54 17.23 -6.21
C LYS A 89 2.16 16.63 -5.97
N ALA A 90 1.15 17.44 -5.66
CA ALA A 90 -0.21 16.97 -5.50
C ALA A 90 -0.73 16.29 -6.78
N LEU A 91 -0.53 16.92 -7.94
CA LEU A 91 -0.89 16.35 -9.24
C LEU A 91 -0.11 15.07 -9.55
N SER A 92 1.18 15.03 -9.24
CA SER A 92 2.03 13.85 -9.40
C SER A 92 1.53 12.67 -8.57
N VAL A 93 1.14 12.90 -7.32
CA VAL A 93 0.59 11.86 -6.43
C VAL A 93 -0.75 11.35 -6.95
N ILE A 94 -1.65 12.25 -7.36
CA ILE A 94 -2.94 11.88 -7.95
C ILE A 94 -2.74 11.04 -9.21
N MET A 95 -1.88 11.48 -10.12
CA MET A 95 -1.57 10.74 -11.35
C MET A 95 -0.94 9.37 -11.04
N ALA A 96 -0.05 9.29 -10.06
CA ALA A 96 0.54 8.02 -9.62
C ALA A 96 -0.52 7.04 -9.10
N ILE A 97 -1.53 7.52 -8.37
CA ILE A 97 -2.65 6.70 -7.91
C ILE A 97 -3.42 6.12 -9.11
N PHE A 98 -3.83 6.95 -10.07
CA PHE A 98 -4.56 6.47 -11.25
C PHE A 98 -3.75 5.49 -12.09
N VAL A 99 -2.47 5.79 -12.33
CA VAL A 99 -1.58 4.91 -13.09
C VAL A 99 -1.38 3.58 -12.34
N SER A 100 -1.24 3.59 -11.02
CA SER A 100 -1.09 2.36 -10.24
C SER A 100 -2.32 1.47 -10.33
N VAL A 101 -3.52 2.04 -10.30
CA VAL A 101 -4.79 1.31 -10.47
C VAL A 101 -4.88 0.68 -11.86
N ALA A 102 -4.54 1.43 -12.91
CA ALA A 102 -4.54 0.92 -14.28
C ALA A 102 -3.55 -0.24 -14.45
N ILE A 103 -2.33 -0.11 -13.91
CA ILE A 103 -1.31 -1.15 -13.92
C ILE A 103 -1.79 -2.39 -13.15
N ALA A 104 -2.33 -2.19 -11.94
CA ALA A 104 -2.85 -3.29 -11.11
C ALA A 104 -3.98 -4.05 -11.81
N PHE A 105 -4.90 -3.34 -12.47
CA PHE A 105 -5.97 -3.94 -13.26
C PHE A 105 -5.43 -4.78 -14.42
N PHE A 106 -4.49 -4.24 -15.19
CA PHE A 106 -3.91 -4.95 -16.33
C PHE A 106 -3.16 -6.21 -15.89
N PHE A 107 -2.29 -6.11 -14.89
CA PHE A 107 -1.56 -7.27 -14.38
C PHE A 107 -2.48 -8.28 -13.67
N GLY A 108 -3.49 -7.81 -12.94
CA GLY A 108 -4.49 -8.67 -12.33
C GLY A 108 -5.26 -9.50 -13.38
N MET A 109 -5.67 -8.86 -14.47
CA MET A 109 -6.32 -9.53 -15.60
C MET A 109 -5.39 -10.57 -16.23
N LEU A 110 -4.12 -10.24 -16.44
CA LEU A 110 -3.13 -11.13 -17.02
C LEU A 110 -2.89 -12.36 -16.12
N VAL A 111 -2.69 -12.16 -14.83
CA VAL A 111 -2.52 -13.26 -13.86
C VAL A 111 -3.76 -14.14 -13.80
N GLN A 112 -4.96 -13.55 -13.80
CA GLN A 112 -6.21 -14.28 -13.82
C GLN A 112 -6.38 -15.10 -15.10
N TRP A 113 -5.99 -14.55 -16.26
CA TRP A 113 -6.01 -15.26 -17.53
C TRP A 113 -5.05 -16.45 -17.51
N ILE A 114 -3.81 -16.26 -17.05
CA ILE A 114 -2.82 -17.34 -16.88
C ILE A 114 -3.36 -18.44 -15.95
N ALA A 115 -3.91 -18.05 -14.81
CA ALA A 115 -4.49 -18.98 -13.86
C ALA A 115 -5.63 -19.80 -14.48
N ARG A 116 -6.51 -19.17 -15.27
CA ARG A 116 -7.57 -19.89 -16.01
C ARG A 116 -7.02 -20.88 -17.01
N VAL A 117 -5.98 -20.54 -17.76
CA VAL A 117 -5.35 -21.43 -18.74
C VAL A 117 -4.70 -22.64 -18.04
N ILE A 118 -4.01 -22.40 -16.91
CA ILE A 118 -3.32 -23.47 -16.16
C ILE A 118 -4.31 -24.42 -15.48
N PHE A 119 -5.29 -23.87 -14.76
CA PHE A 119 -6.19 -24.69 -13.94
C PHE A 119 -7.36 -25.29 -14.69
N THR A 120 -7.83 -24.69 -15.81
CA THR A 120 -8.93 -25.19 -16.65
C THR A 120 -10.16 -25.65 -15.82
N PHE A 121 -11.16 -26.27 -16.43
CA PHE A 121 -12.39 -26.72 -15.76
C PHE A 121 -12.20 -27.86 -14.73
N ASN A 122 -11.10 -28.63 -14.80
CA ASN A 122 -10.77 -29.69 -13.85
C ASN A 122 -9.73 -29.29 -12.82
N TYR A 123 -10.01 -28.16 -12.11
CA TYR A 123 -9.09 -27.59 -11.15
C TYR A 123 -8.69 -28.54 -10.01
N THR A 124 -9.60 -29.40 -9.54
CA THR A 124 -9.36 -30.33 -8.42
C THR A 124 -8.24 -31.34 -8.66
N LYS A 125 -8.12 -31.86 -9.90
CA LYS A 125 -7.03 -32.78 -10.26
C LYS A 125 -5.70 -32.06 -10.44
N LYS A 126 -5.69 -30.92 -11.14
CA LYS A 126 -4.46 -30.14 -11.39
C LYS A 126 -3.97 -29.44 -10.12
N MET A 127 -4.87 -29.02 -9.25
CA MET A 127 -4.55 -28.37 -7.98
C MET A 127 -3.71 -29.27 -7.08
N LYS A 128 -3.89 -30.58 -7.11
CA LYS A 128 -3.10 -31.53 -6.32
C LYS A 128 -1.59 -31.40 -6.56
N TYR A 129 -1.18 -31.06 -7.79
CA TYR A 129 0.24 -30.93 -8.15
C TYR A 129 0.71 -29.47 -8.20
N SER A 130 -0.16 -28.53 -8.50
CA SER A 130 0.21 -27.12 -8.72
C SER A 130 -0.03 -26.24 -7.50
N ILE A 131 -0.73 -26.72 -6.46
CA ILE A 131 -1.11 -25.91 -5.30
C ILE A 131 0.10 -25.45 -4.46
N ALA A 132 1.11 -26.31 -4.34
CA ALA A 132 2.32 -25.98 -3.60
C ALA A 132 3.11 -24.88 -4.32
N LEU A 133 3.23 -25.00 -5.64
CA LEU A 133 3.95 -24.02 -6.46
C LEU A 133 3.21 -22.68 -6.48
N PHE A 134 1.90 -22.70 -6.67
CA PHE A 134 1.07 -21.48 -6.60
C PHE A 134 1.14 -20.82 -5.23
N GLY A 135 0.96 -21.60 -4.15
CA GLY A 135 1.04 -21.11 -2.78
C GLY A 135 2.44 -20.58 -2.44
N GLY A 136 3.49 -21.26 -2.94
CA GLY A 136 4.88 -20.83 -2.80
C GLY A 136 5.15 -19.48 -3.45
N ILE A 137 4.72 -19.29 -4.71
CA ILE A 137 4.85 -18.02 -5.43
C ILE A 137 4.09 -16.90 -4.70
N ALA A 138 2.83 -17.15 -4.33
CA ALA A 138 1.99 -16.16 -3.66
C ALA A 138 2.58 -15.75 -2.31
N ALA A 139 2.96 -16.71 -1.45
CA ALA A 139 3.56 -16.43 -0.15
C ALA A 139 4.89 -15.70 -0.27
N THR A 140 5.74 -16.10 -1.22
CA THR A 140 7.03 -15.43 -1.47
C THR A 140 6.82 -13.98 -1.93
N SER A 141 5.85 -13.73 -2.80
CA SER A 141 5.52 -12.37 -3.26
C SER A 141 5.03 -11.48 -2.12
N ILE A 142 4.20 -12.02 -1.22
CA ILE A 142 3.70 -11.30 -0.03
C ILE A 142 4.88 -10.95 0.90
N ILE A 143 5.73 -11.92 1.22
CA ILE A 143 6.88 -11.71 2.11
C ILE A 143 7.91 -10.78 1.47
N TYR A 144 8.17 -10.92 0.17
CA TYR A 144 9.04 -9.99 -0.55
C TYR A 144 8.52 -8.55 -0.44
N PHE A 145 7.23 -8.35 -0.67
CA PHE A 145 6.63 -7.02 -0.55
C PHE A 145 6.75 -6.48 0.88
N MET A 146 6.45 -7.31 1.89
CA MET A 146 6.54 -6.93 3.29
C MET A 146 7.97 -6.59 3.71
N LEU A 147 8.97 -7.43 3.36
CA LEU A 147 10.35 -7.23 3.75
C LEU A 147 11.02 -6.08 2.99
N ILE A 148 10.90 -6.05 1.67
CA ILE A 148 11.65 -5.06 0.87
C ILE A 148 10.96 -3.71 0.84
N LYS A 149 9.62 -3.67 0.76
CA LYS A 149 8.88 -2.40 0.77
C LYS A 149 8.54 -1.93 2.18
N GLY A 150 8.09 -2.82 3.06
CA GLY A 150 7.69 -2.45 4.42
C GLY A 150 8.86 -2.08 5.32
N LEU A 151 9.99 -2.80 5.21
CA LEU A 151 11.15 -2.54 6.06
C LEU A 151 12.11 -1.49 5.51
N LYS A 152 12.07 -1.17 4.22
CA LYS A 152 12.96 -0.18 3.60
C LYS A 152 12.87 1.19 4.29
N ASP A 153 11.66 1.59 4.67
CA ASP A 153 11.39 2.89 5.29
C ASP A 153 11.30 2.82 6.83
N SER A 154 11.60 1.66 7.41
CA SER A 154 11.55 1.44 8.85
C SER A 154 12.74 2.05 9.57
N SER A 155 12.48 2.74 10.67
CA SER A 155 13.50 3.31 11.57
C SER A 155 14.28 2.25 12.34
N PHE A 156 13.82 1.00 12.37
CA PHE A 156 14.45 -0.09 13.13
C PHE A 156 15.61 -0.75 12.39
N MET A 157 15.79 -0.48 11.11
CA MET A 157 16.89 -1.06 10.33
C MET A 157 18.09 -0.15 10.27
N THR A 158 19.23 -0.69 10.68
CA THR A 158 20.54 -0.06 10.44
C THR A 158 20.82 0.06 8.94
N PRO A 159 21.51 1.11 8.50
CA PRO A 159 21.86 1.29 7.08
C PRO A 159 22.58 0.08 6.46
N GLU A 160 23.42 -0.59 7.23
CA GLU A 160 24.17 -1.79 6.82
C GLU A 160 23.22 -2.96 6.48
N ASN A 161 22.20 -3.19 7.32
CA ASN A 161 21.22 -4.24 7.06
C ASN A 161 20.35 -3.95 5.83
N LYS A 162 20.07 -2.67 5.54
CA LYS A 162 19.35 -2.28 4.33
C LYS A 162 20.14 -2.60 3.07
N HIS A 163 21.43 -2.27 3.05
CA HIS A 163 22.33 -2.60 1.95
C HIS A 163 22.45 -4.11 1.77
N TRP A 164 22.66 -4.86 2.84
CA TRP A 164 22.76 -6.32 2.77
C TRP A 164 21.50 -6.98 2.18
N ILE A 165 20.31 -6.52 2.56
CA ILE A 165 19.04 -7.03 2.00
C ILE A 165 18.91 -6.68 0.52
N GLN A 166 19.33 -5.49 0.10
CA GLN A 166 19.28 -5.07 -1.29
C GLN A 166 20.25 -5.89 -2.15
N ASP A 167 21.47 -6.09 -1.69
CA ASP A 167 22.48 -6.86 -2.40
C ASP A 167 22.11 -8.34 -2.51
N ASN A 168 21.47 -8.91 -1.48
CA ASN A 168 21.09 -10.31 -1.43
C ASN A 168 19.60 -10.56 -1.75
N THR A 169 18.93 -9.62 -2.37
CA THR A 169 17.49 -9.72 -2.68
C THR A 169 17.14 -10.98 -3.45
N LEU A 170 17.91 -11.32 -4.47
CA LEU A 170 17.68 -12.50 -5.31
C LEU A 170 17.87 -13.81 -4.54
N LEU A 171 18.86 -13.87 -3.67
CA LEU A 171 19.10 -15.01 -2.79
C LEU A 171 17.94 -15.17 -1.80
N LEU A 172 17.51 -14.07 -1.17
CA LEU A 172 16.37 -14.08 -0.24
C LEU A 172 15.08 -14.56 -0.92
N ILE A 173 14.77 -14.06 -2.10
CA ILE A 173 13.59 -14.50 -2.88
C ILE A 173 13.66 -16.01 -3.14
N THR A 174 14.84 -16.51 -3.57
CA THR A 174 15.01 -17.94 -3.87
C THR A 174 14.84 -18.81 -2.64
N VAL A 175 15.46 -18.42 -1.51
CA VAL A 175 15.34 -19.15 -0.24
C VAL A 175 13.89 -19.15 0.26
N PHE A 176 13.22 -18.01 0.26
CA PHE A 176 11.81 -17.94 0.66
C PHE A 176 10.90 -18.72 -0.28
N PHE A 177 11.17 -18.68 -1.59
CA PHE A 177 10.40 -19.46 -2.55
C PHE A 177 10.49 -20.95 -2.28
N VAL A 178 11.70 -21.49 -2.09
CA VAL A 178 11.90 -22.90 -1.77
C VAL A 178 11.23 -23.24 -0.43
N PHE A 179 11.45 -22.43 0.60
CA PHE A 179 10.88 -22.65 1.92
C PHE A 179 9.34 -22.66 1.88
N PHE A 180 8.72 -21.66 1.28
CA PHE A 180 7.25 -21.60 1.22
C PHE A 180 6.64 -22.66 0.30
N THR A 181 7.32 -23.03 -0.77
CA THR A 181 6.85 -24.14 -1.62
C THR A 181 6.83 -25.45 -0.85
N LEU A 182 7.90 -25.75 -0.09
CA LEU A 182 7.95 -26.93 0.77
C LEU A 182 6.89 -26.87 1.88
N LEU A 183 6.74 -25.73 2.53
CA LEU A 183 5.75 -25.52 3.59
C LEU A 183 4.33 -25.73 3.06
N MET A 184 4.00 -25.18 1.89
CA MET A 184 2.68 -25.36 1.27
C MET A 184 2.45 -26.81 0.84
N GLN A 185 3.49 -27.53 0.43
CA GLN A 185 3.41 -28.96 0.13
C GLN A 185 3.09 -29.77 1.41
N VAL A 186 3.75 -29.48 2.51
CA VAL A 186 3.48 -30.13 3.80
C VAL A 186 2.06 -29.83 4.29
N LEU A 187 1.62 -28.59 4.20
CA LEU A 187 0.24 -28.22 4.55
C LEU A 187 -0.80 -28.93 3.67
N HIS A 188 -0.49 -29.13 2.40
CA HIS A 188 -1.35 -29.92 1.52
C HIS A 188 -1.44 -31.39 1.94
N TRP A 189 -0.34 -32.01 2.39
CA TRP A 189 -0.35 -33.37 2.92
C TRP A 189 -1.15 -33.48 4.22
N LEU A 190 -1.11 -32.43 5.05
CA LEU A 190 -1.93 -32.34 6.27
C LEU A 190 -3.42 -32.03 5.98
N LYS A 191 -3.82 -31.99 4.69
CA LYS A 191 -5.19 -31.68 4.22
C LYS A 191 -5.69 -30.30 4.65
N VAL A 192 -4.78 -29.37 4.92
CA VAL A 192 -5.12 -27.97 5.20
C VAL A 192 -5.43 -27.26 3.89
N ASN A 193 -6.42 -26.38 3.91
CA ASN A 193 -6.77 -25.57 2.75
C ASN A 193 -5.72 -24.48 2.50
N VAL A 194 -4.78 -24.76 1.59
CA VAL A 194 -3.66 -23.88 1.26
C VAL A 194 -4.13 -22.51 0.79
N PHE A 195 -5.25 -22.41 0.06
CA PHE A 195 -5.80 -21.12 -0.34
C PHE A 195 -6.21 -20.25 0.84
N LYS A 196 -6.83 -20.86 1.85
CA LYS A 196 -7.20 -20.14 3.07
C LYS A 196 -5.98 -19.61 3.80
N VAL A 197 -4.88 -20.38 3.82
CA VAL A 197 -3.60 -19.95 4.41
C VAL A 197 -3.01 -18.76 3.64
N VAL A 198 -2.97 -18.83 2.31
CA VAL A 198 -2.46 -17.73 1.46
C VAL A 198 -3.30 -16.46 1.63
N VAL A 199 -4.62 -16.58 1.67
CA VAL A 199 -5.51 -15.42 1.91
C VAL A 199 -5.27 -14.82 3.28
N LEU A 200 -5.15 -15.66 4.33
CA LEU A 200 -4.82 -15.17 5.67
C LEU A 200 -3.47 -14.46 5.70
N MET A 201 -2.44 -15.03 5.06
CA MET A 201 -1.13 -14.36 4.95
C MET A 201 -1.25 -13.00 4.26
N GLY A 202 -2.02 -12.91 3.17
CA GLY A 202 -2.28 -11.65 2.47
C GLY A 202 -2.98 -10.62 3.37
N THR A 203 -3.98 -11.07 4.14
CA THR A 203 -4.71 -10.18 5.08
C THR A 203 -3.82 -9.65 6.21
N PHE A 204 -2.87 -10.46 6.68
CA PHE A 204 -1.90 -10.02 7.70
C PHE A 204 -0.81 -9.11 7.13
N ALA A 205 -0.54 -9.17 5.82
CA ALA A 205 0.50 -8.39 5.15
C ALA A 205 0.02 -6.97 4.78
N LEU A 206 -1.28 -6.76 4.68
CA LEU A 206 -1.93 -5.47 4.41
C LEU A 206 -2.16 -4.69 5.69
#